data_032ddfa358bf260665041d3e7de9963b
#
_entry.id   032ddfa358bf260665041d3e7de9963b
#
_cell.length_a   1.000
_cell.length_b   1.000
_cell.length_c   1.000
_cell.angle_alpha   90.00
_cell.angle_beta   90.00
_cell.angle_gamma   90.00
#
_symmetry.space_group_name_H-M   'P 1'
#
loop_
_entity.id
_entity.type
_entity.pdbx_description
1 polymer ?
#
loop_
_entity_poly.entity_id
_entity_poly.type
_entity_poly.pdbx_seq_one_letter_code
_entity_poly.pdbx_strand_id
1 'polypeptide(L)'
;ESFGGEAKIFIVGGAPMNQETEAFLRQINFPLTIGYGMTECAPLISFAPPCEFKSGSCGKYLPGLMEAKIDSPDPHKIAGEILVYGENVMMGYYKNEEATKAVLDEDGWLHTGDMGIMDPDGTIYIKGRCKTMILTGTGQNIYPEEIEDKLNNLPLVLESLIIESKGVLKALIVPDYDTAAQENIGKEELVKVMEDNIKTLNTMVASYERVALMEIRDSEFEKTPKRSIKRFLYQDK
;
A
#
# COMPACT_ATOMS: atom_id res chain seq x y z
N GLU A 1 -28.62 -6.01 5.81
CA GLU A 1 -29.70 -5.57 4.88
C GLU A 1 -29.21 -4.51 3.88
N SER A 2 -28.16 -3.75 4.20
CA SER A 2 -27.63 -2.67 3.32
C SER A 2 -27.21 -3.13 1.91
N PHE A 3 -26.89 -4.42 1.73
CA PHE A 3 -26.54 -5.04 0.45
C PHE A 3 -27.61 -5.99 -0.09
N GLY A 4 -28.85 -5.90 0.38
CA GLY A 4 -29.99 -6.68 -0.09
C GLY A 4 -29.98 -8.18 0.23
N GLY A 5 -28.95 -8.68 0.94
CA GLY A 5 -28.84 -10.10 1.35
C GLY A 5 -28.41 -11.08 0.26
N GLU A 6 -28.28 -10.64 -1.00
CA GLU A 6 -27.99 -11.50 -2.15
C GLU A 6 -26.52 -11.42 -2.62
N ALA A 7 -25.74 -10.51 -2.05
CA ALA A 7 -24.33 -10.36 -2.43
C ALA A 7 -23.50 -11.56 -1.94
N LYS A 8 -22.84 -12.24 -2.88
CA LYS A 8 -22.06 -13.47 -2.63
C LYS A 8 -20.58 -13.22 -2.48
N ILE A 9 -20.06 -12.18 -3.12
CA ILE A 9 -18.64 -11.82 -3.13
C ILE A 9 -18.50 -10.30 -3.17
N PHE A 10 -17.60 -9.78 -2.35
CA PHE A 10 -17.15 -8.40 -2.42
C PHE A 10 -15.67 -8.39 -2.80
N ILE A 11 -15.36 -7.79 -3.94
CA ILE A 11 -14.00 -7.64 -4.43
C ILE A 11 -13.57 -6.21 -4.17
N VAL A 12 -12.54 -6.02 -3.35
CA VAL A 12 -11.93 -4.73 -3.09
C VAL A 12 -10.63 -4.61 -3.88
N GLY A 13 -10.43 -3.48 -4.52
CA GLY A 13 -9.22 -3.24 -5.31
C GLY A 13 -8.99 -1.75 -5.54
N GLY A 14 -7.83 -1.42 -6.14
CA GLY A 14 -7.45 -0.05 -6.48
C GLY A 14 -6.75 0.74 -5.38
N ALA A 15 -6.75 0.25 -4.14
CA ALA A 15 -5.95 0.76 -3.02
C ALA A 15 -5.66 -0.38 -2.04
N PRO A 16 -4.59 -0.28 -1.23
CA PRO A 16 -4.36 -1.21 -0.13
C PRO A 16 -5.55 -1.20 0.84
N MET A 17 -5.92 -2.38 1.32
CA MET A 17 -6.92 -2.50 2.38
C MET A 17 -6.22 -2.51 3.73
N ASN A 18 -6.80 -1.78 4.68
CA ASN A 18 -6.32 -1.77 6.06
C ASN A 18 -6.40 -3.18 6.67
N GLN A 19 -5.30 -3.65 7.27
CA GLN A 19 -5.17 -5.02 7.75
C GLN A 19 -6.13 -5.34 8.91
N GLU A 20 -6.39 -4.40 9.81
CA GLU A 20 -7.34 -4.60 10.91
C GLU A 20 -8.77 -4.71 10.40
N THR A 21 -9.13 -3.88 9.42
CA THR A 21 -10.44 -3.95 8.74
C THR A 21 -10.60 -5.28 8.00
N GLU A 22 -9.57 -5.75 7.30
CA GLU A 22 -9.57 -7.08 6.67
C GLU A 22 -9.79 -8.17 7.71
N ALA A 23 -9.02 -8.16 8.80
CA ALA A 23 -9.11 -9.15 9.87
C ALA A 23 -10.51 -9.17 10.50
N PHE A 24 -11.09 -7.99 10.78
CA PHE A 24 -12.44 -7.86 11.30
C PHE A 24 -13.49 -8.45 10.35
N LEU A 25 -13.44 -8.09 9.07
CA LEU A 25 -14.41 -8.60 8.07
C LEU A 25 -14.33 -10.11 7.91
N ARG A 26 -13.13 -10.66 7.97
CA ARG A 26 -12.92 -12.12 7.97
C ARG A 26 -13.48 -12.79 9.22
N GLN A 27 -13.31 -12.17 10.38
CA GLN A 27 -13.80 -12.69 11.67
C GLN A 27 -15.33 -12.84 11.68
N ILE A 28 -16.05 -11.94 11.01
CA ILE A 28 -17.51 -12.02 10.85
C ILE A 28 -17.94 -12.82 9.61
N ASN A 29 -17.01 -13.55 8.95
CA ASN A 29 -17.24 -14.31 7.73
C ASN A 29 -17.84 -13.48 6.58
N PHE A 30 -17.48 -12.21 6.48
CA PHE A 30 -17.89 -11.38 5.35
C PHE A 30 -17.21 -11.90 4.08
N PRO A 31 -17.95 -12.10 2.96
CA PRO A 31 -17.40 -12.72 1.75
C PRO A 31 -16.50 -11.76 0.96
N LEU A 32 -15.40 -11.38 1.56
CA LEU A 32 -14.43 -10.43 1.05
C LEU A 32 -13.28 -11.12 0.34
N THR A 33 -12.81 -10.50 -0.73
CA THR A 33 -11.50 -10.77 -1.33
C THR A 33 -10.88 -9.48 -1.86
N ILE A 34 -9.57 -9.50 -2.03
CA ILE A 34 -8.81 -8.38 -2.60
C ILE A 34 -8.33 -8.78 -3.98
N GLY A 35 -8.53 -7.90 -4.96
CA GLY A 35 -7.97 -8.00 -6.30
C GLY A 35 -6.92 -6.92 -6.53
N TYR A 36 -5.88 -7.27 -7.25
CA TYR A 36 -4.85 -6.34 -7.69
C TYR A 36 -4.89 -6.19 -9.20
N GLY A 37 -4.71 -4.96 -9.64
CA GLY A 37 -4.65 -4.66 -11.05
C GLY A 37 -4.46 -3.19 -11.35
N MET A 38 -4.35 -2.91 -12.65
CA MET A 38 -4.12 -1.57 -13.18
C MET A 38 -4.75 -1.45 -14.57
N THR A 39 -4.99 -0.23 -15.01
CA THR A 39 -5.63 0.04 -16.31
C THR A 39 -4.87 -0.61 -17.46
N GLU A 40 -3.57 -0.65 -17.38
CA GLU A 40 -2.64 -1.24 -18.33
C GLU A 40 -2.79 -2.77 -18.47
N CYS A 41 -3.56 -3.41 -17.58
CA CYS A 41 -3.83 -4.86 -17.58
C CYS A 41 -5.32 -5.21 -17.73
N ALA A 42 -6.18 -4.30 -18.17
CA ALA A 42 -7.60 -4.45 -18.54
C ALA A 42 -8.55 -5.08 -17.49
N PRO A 43 -8.60 -4.75 -16.24
CA PRO A 43 -7.61 -4.16 -15.35
C PRO A 43 -6.90 -5.19 -14.45
N LEU A 44 -7.32 -6.48 -14.43
CA LEU A 44 -7.04 -7.43 -13.36
C LEU A 44 -5.73 -8.19 -13.60
N ILE A 45 -4.87 -8.20 -12.57
CA ILE A 45 -3.62 -8.97 -12.52
C ILE A 45 -3.79 -10.20 -11.63
N SER A 46 -4.29 -10.01 -10.40
CA SER A 46 -4.45 -11.12 -9.46
C SER A 46 -5.78 -11.06 -8.72
N PHE A 47 -6.23 -12.25 -8.30
CA PHE A 47 -7.48 -12.44 -7.59
C PHE A 47 -7.49 -13.84 -6.95
N ALA A 48 -8.21 -13.99 -5.86
CA ALA A 48 -8.57 -15.30 -5.31
C ALA A 48 -10.02 -15.32 -4.84
N PRO A 49 -10.76 -16.43 -4.97
CA PRO A 49 -12.05 -16.60 -4.32
C PRO A 49 -11.91 -16.40 -2.80
N PRO A 50 -12.95 -15.93 -2.08
CA PRO A 50 -12.87 -15.72 -0.64
C PRO A 50 -12.42 -16.95 0.18
N CYS A 51 -12.75 -18.15 -0.29
CA CYS A 51 -12.34 -19.41 0.35
C CYS A 51 -10.84 -19.76 0.17
N GLU A 52 -10.17 -19.17 -0.82
CA GLU A 52 -8.75 -19.37 -1.13
C GLU A 52 -7.90 -18.14 -0.80
N PHE A 53 -8.54 -17.05 -0.37
CA PHE A 53 -7.87 -15.80 -0.09
C PHE A 53 -6.97 -15.92 1.14
N LYS A 54 -5.70 -15.56 0.96
CA LYS A 54 -4.70 -15.47 2.05
C LYS A 54 -4.65 -14.03 2.58
N SER A 55 -4.64 -13.88 3.91
CA SER A 55 -4.59 -12.56 4.55
C SER A 55 -3.39 -11.74 4.09
N GLY A 56 -3.60 -10.46 3.85
CA GLY A 56 -2.59 -9.52 3.36
C GLY A 56 -2.14 -9.74 1.92
N SER A 57 -2.73 -10.71 1.20
CA SER A 57 -2.43 -10.95 -0.21
C SER A 57 -3.41 -10.23 -1.15
N CYS A 58 -3.08 -10.22 -2.42
CA CYS A 58 -3.97 -9.80 -3.50
C CYS A 58 -4.47 -10.99 -4.35
N GLY A 59 -4.35 -12.22 -3.82
CA GLY A 59 -4.67 -13.44 -4.54
C GLY A 59 -3.59 -13.86 -5.53
N LYS A 60 -3.90 -14.88 -6.33
CA LYS A 60 -2.99 -15.41 -7.35
C LYS A 60 -3.11 -14.61 -8.64
N TYR A 61 -1.99 -14.47 -9.37
CA TYR A 61 -2.09 -13.98 -10.75
C TYR A 61 -2.99 -14.91 -11.58
N LEU A 62 -3.59 -14.38 -12.66
CA LEU A 62 -4.58 -15.09 -13.45
C LEU A 62 -3.93 -16.15 -14.37
N PRO A 63 -3.84 -17.42 -13.96
CA PRO A 63 -3.16 -18.44 -14.75
C PRO A 63 -3.91 -18.72 -16.05
N GLY A 64 -3.15 -18.91 -17.14
CA GLY A 64 -3.72 -19.13 -18.49
C GLY A 64 -4.12 -17.85 -19.23
N LEU A 65 -4.17 -16.70 -18.55
CA LEU A 65 -4.37 -15.39 -19.15
C LEU A 65 -3.09 -14.56 -19.15
N MET A 66 -2.31 -14.69 -18.09
CA MET A 66 -1.07 -13.95 -17.92
C MET A 66 -0.03 -14.74 -17.13
N GLU A 67 1.20 -14.28 -17.20
CA GLU A 67 2.31 -14.67 -16.37
C GLU A 67 2.71 -13.50 -15.46
N ALA A 68 3.20 -13.81 -14.27
CA ALA A 68 3.74 -12.82 -13.34
C ALA A 68 5.07 -13.30 -12.76
N LYS A 69 5.99 -12.37 -12.57
CA LYS A 69 7.26 -12.62 -11.86
C LYS A 69 7.62 -11.43 -10.97
N ILE A 70 8.44 -11.71 -9.98
CA ILE A 70 9.04 -10.67 -9.13
C ILE A 70 10.50 -10.52 -9.56
N ASP A 71 10.91 -9.31 -9.89
CA ASP A 71 12.31 -9.00 -10.23
C ASP A 71 13.13 -8.92 -8.94
N SER A 72 13.52 -10.10 -8.47
CA SER A 72 14.24 -10.29 -7.20
C SER A 72 15.07 -11.57 -7.24
N PRO A 73 16.23 -11.60 -6.55
CA PRO A 73 17.04 -12.81 -6.41
C PRO A 73 16.34 -13.92 -5.60
N ASP A 74 15.40 -13.58 -4.72
CA ASP A 74 14.52 -14.54 -4.01
C ASP A 74 13.10 -13.97 -3.95
N PRO A 75 12.26 -14.23 -4.98
CA PRO A 75 10.92 -13.64 -5.13
C PRO A 75 9.96 -14.00 -3.99
N HIS A 76 10.31 -14.99 -3.16
CA HIS A 76 9.47 -15.43 -2.03
C HIS A 76 9.78 -14.68 -0.74
N LYS A 77 10.96 -14.04 -0.64
CA LYS A 77 11.44 -13.42 0.61
C LYS A 77 11.89 -11.98 0.44
N ILE A 78 12.44 -11.65 -0.73
CA ILE A 78 12.99 -10.34 -1.03
C ILE A 78 12.04 -9.67 -2.02
N ALA A 79 11.44 -8.55 -1.61
CA ALA A 79 10.56 -7.83 -2.50
C ALA A 79 11.33 -7.25 -3.69
N GLY A 80 10.72 -7.39 -4.86
CA GLY A 80 11.17 -6.83 -6.13
C GLY A 80 10.01 -6.23 -6.89
N GLU A 81 10.27 -5.61 -8.04
CA GLU A 81 9.21 -5.12 -8.89
C GLU A 81 8.35 -6.27 -9.42
N ILE A 82 7.04 -6.08 -9.41
CA ILE A 82 6.09 -7.02 -10.00
C ILE A 82 6.07 -6.77 -11.50
N LEU A 83 6.44 -7.78 -12.29
CA LEU A 83 6.38 -7.76 -13.74
C LEU A 83 5.29 -8.72 -14.22
N VAL A 84 4.54 -8.31 -15.23
CA VAL A 84 3.46 -9.10 -15.79
C VAL A 84 3.52 -9.15 -17.31
N TYR A 85 3.15 -10.28 -17.89
CA TYR A 85 3.09 -10.53 -19.32
C TYR A 85 1.79 -11.28 -19.64
N GLY A 86 1.08 -10.91 -20.70
CA GLY A 86 -0.14 -11.60 -21.08
C GLY A 86 -1.00 -10.85 -22.08
N GLU A 87 -2.05 -11.52 -22.56
CA GLU A 87 -2.95 -10.97 -23.58
C GLU A 87 -3.76 -9.77 -23.10
N ASN A 88 -3.91 -9.59 -21.79
CA ASN A 88 -4.59 -8.45 -21.18
C ASN A 88 -3.68 -7.25 -20.93
N VAL A 89 -2.38 -7.37 -21.20
CA VAL A 89 -1.44 -6.24 -21.10
C VAL A 89 -1.64 -5.31 -22.29
N MET A 90 -1.65 -4.01 -22.04
CA MET A 90 -1.81 -2.97 -23.06
C MET A 90 -0.75 -3.07 -24.15
N MET A 91 -1.10 -2.65 -25.36
CA MET A 91 -0.12 -2.47 -26.47
C MET A 91 0.78 -1.23 -26.27
N GLY A 92 0.38 -0.30 -25.42
CA GLY A 92 1.11 0.94 -25.13
C GLY A 92 0.20 2.14 -24.88
N TYR A 93 0.82 3.25 -24.52
CA TYR A 93 0.12 4.52 -24.33
C TYR A 93 -0.10 5.22 -25.69
N TYR A 94 -1.31 5.68 -25.92
CA TYR A 94 -1.69 6.32 -27.17
C TYR A 94 -0.83 7.55 -27.48
N LYS A 95 -0.14 7.52 -28.66
CA LYS A 95 0.78 8.56 -29.12
C LYS A 95 1.89 8.95 -28.12
N ASN A 96 2.31 8.01 -27.27
CA ASN A 96 3.38 8.24 -26.29
C ASN A 96 4.30 7.01 -26.21
N GLU A 97 5.18 6.89 -27.22
CA GLU A 97 6.14 5.78 -27.29
C GLU A 97 7.17 5.82 -26.16
N GLU A 98 7.57 7.01 -25.72
CA GLU A 98 8.56 7.17 -24.66
C GLU A 98 8.02 6.60 -23.35
N ALA A 99 6.80 6.98 -22.96
CA ALA A 99 6.16 6.42 -21.77
C ALA A 99 5.88 4.91 -21.91
N THR A 100 5.59 4.44 -23.13
CA THR A 100 5.39 3.01 -23.40
C THR A 100 6.68 2.22 -23.16
N LYS A 101 7.80 2.67 -23.76
CA LYS A 101 9.11 2.04 -23.59
C LYS A 101 9.64 2.10 -22.15
N ALA A 102 9.18 3.07 -21.38
CA ALA A 102 9.55 3.18 -19.96
C ALA A 102 8.90 2.11 -19.06
N VAL A 103 7.85 1.43 -19.53
CA VAL A 103 7.09 0.45 -18.73
C VAL A 103 6.92 -0.90 -19.42
N LEU A 104 7.06 -0.99 -20.75
CA LEU A 104 7.06 -2.25 -21.50
C LEU A 104 8.48 -2.52 -22.00
N ASP A 105 9.04 -3.64 -21.60
CA ASP A 105 10.35 -4.07 -22.08
C ASP A 105 10.28 -4.71 -23.49
N GLU A 106 11.45 -5.05 -24.04
CA GLU A 106 11.56 -5.64 -25.39
C GLU A 106 10.95 -7.05 -25.49
N ASP A 107 10.85 -7.75 -24.37
CA ASP A 107 10.26 -9.10 -24.27
C ASP A 107 8.74 -9.04 -24.01
N GLY A 108 8.17 -7.83 -23.86
CA GLY A 108 6.74 -7.61 -23.66
C GLY A 108 6.29 -7.67 -22.19
N TRP A 109 7.23 -7.69 -21.23
CA TRP A 109 6.86 -7.58 -19.81
C TRP A 109 6.52 -6.16 -19.45
N LEU A 110 5.40 -6.00 -18.75
CA LEU A 110 4.99 -4.73 -18.17
C LEU A 110 5.59 -4.59 -16.76
N HIS A 111 6.36 -3.52 -16.58
CA HIS A 111 6.85 -3.04 -15.30
C HIS A 111 5.72 -2.29 -14.59
N THR A 112 5.14 -2.88 -13.55
CA THR A 112 3.95 -2.31 -12.89
C THR A 112 4.27 -1.10 -12.03
N GLY A 113 5.53 -0.91 -11.64
CA GLY A 113 5.95 0.07 -10.66
C GLY A 113 5.54 -0.28 -9.23
N ASP A 114 4.98 -1.46 -9.00
CA ASP A 114 4.62 -1.97 -7.68
C ASP A 114 5.66 -2.98 -7.19
N MET A 115 6.04 -2.88 -5.92
CA MET A 115 6.96 -3.80 -5.25
C MET A 115 6.18 -4.88 -4.53
N GLY A 116 6.65 -6.12 -4.60
CA GLY A 116 5.97 -7.23 -3.93
C GLY A 116 6.82 -8.48 -3.78
N ILE A 117 6.24 -9.48 -3.12
CA ILE A 117 6.74 -10.87 -3.07
C ILE A 117 5.65 -11.79 -3.60
N MET A 118 6.03 -12.98 -4.00
CA MET A 118 5.09 -13.97 -4.52
C MET A 118 5.38 -15.35 -3.94
N ASP A 119 4.35 -15.99 -3.40
CA ASP A 119 4.44 -17.38 -2.94
C ASP A 119 4.69 -18.36 -4.11
N PRO A 120 5.19 -19.59 -3.84
CA PRO A 120 5.38 -20.61 -4.89
C PRO A 120 4.09 -20.99 -5.63
N ASP A 121 2.92 -20.73 -5.06
CA ASP A 121 1.61 -21.01 -5.70
C ASP A 121 1.08 -19.84 -6.53
N GLY A 122 1.87 -18.77 -6.70
CA GLY A 122 1.52 -17.59 -7.49
C GLY A 122 0.71 -16.53 -6.72
N THR A 123 0.56 -16.65 -5.40
CA THR A 123 -0.09 -15.63 -4.56
C THR A 123 0.81 -14.41 -4.39
N ILE A 124 0.31 -13.22 -4.72
CA ILE A 124 1.04 -11.95 -4.70
C ILE A 124 0.73 -11.17 -3.41
N TYR A 125 1.78 -10.60 -2.81
CA TYR A 125 1.70 -9.67 -1.68
C TYR A 125 2.39 -8.36 -2.07
N ILE A 126 1.62 -7.28 -2.15
CA ILE A 126 2.16 -5.95 -2.47
C ILE A 126 2.80 -5.37 -1.22
N LYS A 127 3.98 -4.76 -1.38
CA LYS A 127 4.75 -4.09 -0.33
C LYS A 127 4.68 -2.57 -0.42
N GLY A 128 4.63 -2.01 -1.62
CA GLY A 128 4.59 -0.59 -1.87
C GLY A 128 4.84 -0.27 -3.33
N ARG A 129 5.28 0.94 -3.59
CA ARG A 129 5.61 1.43 -4.93
C ARG A 129 7.11 1.60 -5.11
N CYS A 130 7.65 1.28 -6.29
CA CYS A 130 9.06 1.53 -6.63
C CYS A 130 9.44 3.00 -6.39
N LYS A 131 8.57 3.94 -6.77
CA LYS A 131 8.80 5.39 -6.68
C LYS A 131 8.74 5.96 -5.27
N THR A 132 8.10 5.28 -4.33
CA THR A 132 7.93 5.73 -2.93
C THR A 132 8.84 5.01 -1.97
N MET A 133 9.44 3.91 -2.40
CA MET A 133 10.41 3.15 -1.63
C MET A 133 11.59 4.04 -1.23
N ILE A 134 11.97 3.98 0.04
CA ILE A 134 13.13 4.67 0.59
C ILE A 134 14.27 3.67 0.73
N LEU A 135 15.40 3.97 0.12
CA LEU A 135 16.60 3.15 0.26
C LEU A 135 17.45 3.69 1.40
N THR A 136 17.65 2.88 2.44
CA THR A 136 18.53 3.26 3.56
C THR A 136 19.99 3.31 3.13
N GLY A 137 20.82 4.06 3.85
CA GLY A 137 22.27 4.08 3.64
C GLY A 137 22.97 2.72 3.83
N THR A 138 22.27 1.74 4.42
CA THR A 138 22.71 0.35 4.61
C THR A 138 22.20 -0.59 3.53
N GLY A 139 21.50 -0.08 2.50
CA GLY A 139 20.99 -0.85 1.37
C GLY A 139 19.67 -1.60 1.62
N GLN A 140 18.93 -1.24 2.66
CA GLN A 140 17.63 -1.84 2.97
C GLN A 140 16.51 -1.01 2.35
N ASN A 141 15.51 -1.69 1.80
CA ASN A 141 14.31 -1.08 1.27
C ASN A 141 13.30 -0.83 2.40
N ILE A 142 12.81 0.39 2.50
CA ILE A 142 11.70 0.77 3.37
C ILE A 142 10.50 1.07 2.49
N TYR A 143 9.35 0.53 2.87
CA TYR A 143 8.06 0.74 2.24
C TYR A 143 7.20 1.65 3.13
N PRO A 144 7.17 2.96 2.88
CA PRO A 144 6.47 3.92 3.74
C PRO A 144 5.02 3.55 3.99
N GLU A 145 4.35 2.99 2.99
CA GLU A 145 2.95 2.60 3.06
C GLU A 145 2.68 1.53 4.15
N GLU A 146 3.60 0.60 4.37
CA GLU A 146 3.47 -0.41 5.44
C GLU A 146 3.59 0.21 6.84
N ILE A 147 4.41 1.26 6.98
CA ILE A 147 4.58 1.99 8.24
C ILE A 147 3.35 2.88 8.49
N GLU A 148 2.87 3.55 7.45
CA GLU A 148 1.68 4.41 7.48
C GLU A 148 0.42 3.61 7.84
N ASP A 149 0.24 2.41 7.29
CA ASP A 149 -0.90 1.55 7.64
C ASP A 149 -0.91 1.25 9.15
N LYS A 150 0.25 0.92 9.75
CA LYS A 150 0.35 0.70 11.19
C LYS A 150 0.08 1.97 12.00
N LEU A 151 0.61 3.12 11.56
CA LEU A 151 0.43 4.39 12.25
C LEU A 151 -1.01 4.87 12.19
N ASN A 152 -1.67 4.70 11.05
CA ASN A 152 -3.08 5.10 10.85
C ASN A 152 -4.07 4.27 11.68
N ASN A 153 -3.66 3.12 12.21
CA ASN A 153 -4.46 2.30 13.13
C ASN A 153 -4.28 2.71 14.61
N LEU A 154 -3.40 3.67 14.92
CA LEU A 154 -3.18 4.12 16.28
C LEU A 154 -4.17 5.23 16.68
N PRO A 155 -4.43 5.41 17.99
CA PRO A 155 -5.45 6.33 18.47
C PRO A 155 -5.33 7.75 17.90
N LEU A 156 -6.45 8.30 17.48
CA LEU A 156 -6.59 9.67 17.00
C LEU A 156 -5.70 10.05 15.80
N VAL A 157 -5.24 9.09 15.01
CA VAL A 157 -4.57 9.34 13.73
C VAL A 157 -5.60 9.26 12.62
N LEU A 158 -5.85 10.39 11.93
CA LEU A 158 -6.71 10.44 10.76
C LEU A 158 -5.99 9.92 9.51
N GLU A 159 -4.79 10.44 9.27
CA GLU A 159 -3.92 10.02 8.18
C GLU A 159 -2.46 10.40 8.46
N SER A 160 -1.54 9.66 7.88
CA SER A 160 -0.11 9.91 8.03
C SER A 160 0.64 9.74 6.72
N LEU A 161 1.83 10.33 6.67
CA LEU A 161 2.77 10.23 5.56
C LEU A 161 4.18 10.07 6.11
N ILE A 162 4.84 8.98 5.70
CA ILE A 162 6.25 8.75 6.05
C ILE A 162 7.14 9.23 4.92
N ILE A 163 8.10 10.07 5.26
CA ILE A 163 9.09 10.61 4.33
C ILE A 163 10.50 10.44 4.89
N GLU A 164 11.49 10.50 4.02
CA GLU A 164 12.88 10.65 4.43
C GLU A 164 13.18 12.14 4.64
N SER A 165 13.80 12.49 5.76
CA SER A 165 14.27 13.81 6.08
C SER A 165 15.64 13.73 6.73
N LYS A 166 16.66 14.28 6.08
CA LYS A 166 18.05 14.32 6.59
C LYS A 166 18.61 12.94 6.97
N GLY A 167 18.26 11.90 6.22
CA GLY A 167 18.75 10.53 6.43
C GLY A 167 18.03 9.74 7.51
N VAL A 168 16.90 10.25 8.02
CA VAL A 168 16.03 9.55 8.97
C VAL A 168 14.58 9.58 8.51
N LEU A 169 13.75 8.65 9.03
CA LEU A 169 12.33 8.68 8.75
C LEU A 169 11.62 9.73 9.60
N LYS A 170 10.75 10.49 8.95
CA LYS A 170 9.88 11.50 9.54
C LYS A 170 8.43 11.17 9.26
N ALA A 171 7.59 11.17 10.29
CA ALA A 171 6.15 11.07 10.17
C ALA A 171 5.52 12.46 10.11
N LEU A 172 4.77 12.73 9.07
CA LEU A 172 3.81 13.84 9.02
C LEU A 172 2.44 13.25 9.39
N ILE A 173 1.81 13.78 10.44
CA ILE A 173 0.57 13.21 10.99
C ILE A 173 -0.52 14.25 10.97
N VAL A 174 -1.69 13.89 10.44
CA VAL A 174 -2.93 14.64 10.62
C VAL A 174 -3.74 13.92 11.69
N PRO A 175 -3.92 14.51 12.88
CA PRO A 175 -4.78 13.94 13.92
C PRO A 175 -6.25 13.96 13.51
N ASP A 176 -7.03 13.07 14.09
CA ASP A 176 -8.49 13.12 14.04
C ASP A 176 -8.99 14.16 15.05
N TYR A 177 -9.00 15.41 14.61
CA TYR A 177 -9.43 16.55 15.42
C TYR A 177 -10.90 16.47 15.81
N ASP A 178 -11.74 15.84 14.97
CA ASP A 178 -13.18 15.72 15.24
C ASP A 178 -13.43 14.74 16.39
N THR A 179 -12.80 13.59 16.36
CA THR A 179 -12.85 12.62 17.48
C THR A 179 -12.20 13.18 18.73
N ALA A 180 -11.05 13.82 18.63
CA ALA A 180 -10.40 14.48 19.77
C ALA A 180 -11.29 15.53 20.44
N ALA A 181 -12.01 16.35 19.66
CA ALA A 181 -12.97 17.32 20.19
C ALA A 181 -14.16 16.65 20.90
N GLN A 182 -14.68 15.53 20.36
CA GLN A 182 -15.77 14.77 20.99
C GLN A 182 -15.34 14.15 22.33
N GLU A 183 -14.09 13.72 22.43
CA GLU A 183 -13.50 13.15 23.64
C GLU A 183 -12.97 14.21 24.61
N ASN A 184 -13.10 15.51 24.29
CA ASN A 184 -12.60 16.65 25.06
C ASN A 184 -11.06 16.63 25.25
N ILE A 185 -10.31 16.09 24.29
CA ILE A 185 -8.85 16.05 24.30
C ILE A 185 -8.32 17.40 23.81
N GLY A 186 -7.52 18.06 24.66
CA GLY A 186 -6.91 19.34 24.35
C GLY A 186 -5.68 19.20 23.45
N LYS A 187 -5.24 20.32 22.82
CA LYS A 187 -4.09 20.30 21.89
C LYS A 187 -2.81 19.74 22.51
N GLU A 188 -2.50 20.06 23.75
CA GLU A 188 -1.29 19.58 24.44
C GLU A 188 -1.35 18.07 24.70
N GLU A 189 -2.53 17.55 25.03
CA GLU A 189 -2.77 16.14 25.24
C GLU A 189 -2.72 15.37 23.91
N LEU A 190 -3.28 15.94 22.84
CA LEU A 190 -3.22 15.36 21.50
C LEU A 190 -1.78 15.21 21.01
N VAL A 191 -0.90 16.19 21.28
CA VAL A 191 0.53 16.08 20.97
C VAL A 191 1.15 14.88 21.69
N LYS A 192 0.84 14.69 22.99
CA LYS A 192 1.34 13.54 23.76
C LYS A 192 0.85 12.21 23.21
N VAL A 193 -0.42 12.14 22.79
CA VAL A 193 -0.96 10.95 22.13
C VAL A 193 -0.17 10.64 20.85
N MET A 194 0.13 11.64 20.02
CA MET A 194 0.93 11.42 18.80
C MET A 194 2.37 10.98 19.13
N GLU A 195 3.01 11.53 20.16
CA GLU A 195 4.32 11.09 20.61
C GLU A 195 4.31 9.62 21.10
N ASP A 196 3.28 9.23 21.84
CA ASP A 196 3.12 7.86 22.32
C ASP A 196 2.78 6.90 21.17
N ASN A 197 2.04 7.35 20.17
CA ASN A 197 1.80 6.60 18.94
C ASN A 197 3.13 6.32 18.21
N ILE A 198 4.03 7.29 18.07
CA ILE A 198 5.36 7.06 17.46
C ILE A 198 6.19 6.06 18.27
N LYS A 199 6.15 6.12 19.60
CA LYS A 199 6.84 5.13 20.44
C LYS A 199 6.27 3.73 20.22
N THR A 200 4.95 3.61 20.19
CA THR A 200 4.23 2.36 19.92
C THR A 200 4.56 1.81 18.53
N LEU A 201 4.44 2.65 17.48
CA LEU A 201 4.82 2.31 16.12
C LEU A 201 6.24 1.74 16.05
N ASN A 202 7.20 2.39 16.72
CA ASN A 202 8.60 1.99 16.75
C ASN A 202 8.86 0.64 17.44
N THR A 203 7.87 0.08 18.15
CA THR A 203 7.91 -1.31 18.65
C THR A 203 7.35 -2.32 17.65
N MET A 204 6.59 -1.85 16.65
CA MET A 204 5.89 -2.69 15.66
C MET A 204 6.65 -2.83 14.33
N VAL A 205 7.71 -2.04 14.14
CA VAL A 205 8.52 -1.98 12.92
C VAL A 205 9.95 -2.44 13.16
N ALA A 206 10.65 -2.82 12.09
CA ALA A 206 12.06 -3.19 12.17
C ALA A 206 12.93 -1.99 12.61
N SER A 207 14.13 -2.27 13.14
CA SER A 207 14.99 -1.21 13.67
C SER A 207 15.38 -0.14 12.65
N TYR A 208 15.50 -0.51 11.37
CA TYR A 208 15.82 0.41 10.28
C TYR A 208 14.59 1.17 9.74
N GLU A 209 13.37 0.78 10.13
CA GLU A 209 12.11 1.44 9.78
C GLU A 209 11.63 2.42 10.87
N ARG A 210 12.40 2.59 11.95
CA ARG A 210 11.98 3.44 13.05
C ARG A 210 11.88 4.89 12.63
N VAL A 211 10.76 5.50 13.01
CA VAL A 211 10.50 6.93 12.81
C VAL A 211 11.20 7.72 13.91
N ALA A 212 12.09 8.61 13.50
CA ALA A 212 12.89 9.43 14.40
C ALA A 212 12.33 10.85 14.61
N LEU A 213 11.59 11.37 13.63
CA LEU A 213 11.01 12.72 13.67
C LEU A 213 9.51 12.65 13.45
N MET A 214 8.79 13.59 14.07
CA MET A 214 7.35 13.74 13.92
C MET A 214 7.00 15.21 13.68
N GLU A 215 6.00 15.44 12.83
CA GLU A 215 5.39 16.74 12.62
C GLU A 215 3.87 16.57 12.57
N ILE A 216 3.16 17.33 13.40
CA ILE A 216 1.70 17.37 13.41
C ILE A 216 1.24 18.43 12.42
N ARG A 217 0.23 18.11 11.63
CA ARG A 217 -0.36 18.98 10.62
C ARG A 217 -1.76 19.36 11.02
N ASP A 218 -2.09 20.63 10.81
CA ASP A 218 -3.45 21.16 11.08
C ASP A 218 -4.44 20.93 9.94
N SER A 219 -3.98 20.40 8.80
CA SER A 219 -4.82 20.17 7.62
C SER A 219 -4.49 18.86 6.94
N GLU A 220 -5.51 18.25 6.32
CA GLU A 220 -5.36 17.06 5.51
C GLU A 220 -4.35 17.24 4.38
N PHE A 221 -3.79 16.10 3.92
CA PHE A 221 -2.91 16.09 2.76
C PHE A 221 -3.70 16.34 1.47
N GLU A 222 -3.05 16.98 0.49
CA GLU A 222 -3.59 17.02 -0.85
C GLU A 222 -3.64 15.62 -1.47
N LYS A 223 -4.79 15.29 -2.06
CA LYS A 223 -5.07 13.96 -2.61
C LYS A 223 -5.35 14.03 -4.11
N THR A 224 -5.06 12.92 -4.76
CA THR A 224 -5.49 12.68 -6.14
C THR A 224 -7.02 12.43 -6.18
N PRO A 225 -7.67 12.42 -7.37
CA PRO A 225 -9.07 12.01 -7.50
C PRO A 225 -9.37 10.60 -6.94
N LYS A 226 -8.37 9.72 -6.88
CA LYS A 226 -8.44 8.38 -6.26
C LYS A 226 -8.21 8.39 -4.74
N ARG A 227 -8.16 9.58 -4.12
CA ARG A 227 -7.88 9.80 -2.69
C ARG A 227 -6.48 9.37 -2.20
N SER A 228 -5.53 9.09 -3.08
CA SER A 228 -4.14 8.86 -2.68
C SER A 228 -3.42 10.18 -2.40
N ILE A 229 -2.63 10.23 -1.34
CA ILE A 229 -1.84 11.43 -0.98
C ILE A 229 -0.84 11.75 -2.09
N LYS A 230 -0.74 13.02 -2.48
CA LYS A 230 0.25 13.53 -3.43
C LYS A 230 1.61 13.68 -2.73
N ARG A 231 2.29 12.57 -2.47
CA ARG A 231 3.55 12.50 -1.70
C ARG A 231 4.62 13.51 -2.16
N PHE A 232 4.72 13.74 -3.48
CA PHE A 232 5.71 14.64 -4.07
C PHE A 232 5.63 16.10 -3.58
N LEU A 233 4.50 16.50 -2.98
CA LEU A 233 4.32 17.84 -2.39
C LEU A 233 4.96 17.96 -0.99
N TYR A 234 5.30 16.86 -0.35
CA TYR A 234 5.71 16.79 1.05
C TYR A 234 7.11 16.22 1.27
N GLN A 235 7.81 15.85 0.19
CA GLN A 235 9.20 15.42 0.26
C GLN A 235 10.09 16.64 0.57
N ASP A 236 11.04 16.48 1.50
CA ASP A 236 12.07 17.50 1.74
C ASP A 236 12.92 17.65 0.47
N LYS A 237 13.09 18.88 0.00
CA LYS A 237 13.88 19.23 -1.17
C LYS A 237 15.37 19.30 -0.83
#